data_3c0ecefcec4ad759ba7df173681fe279
#
_entry.id   3c0ecefcec4ad759ba7df173681fe279
#
_cell.length_a   1.000
_cell.length_b   1.000
_cell.length_c   1.000
_cell.angle_alpha   90.00
_cell.angle_beta   90.00
_cell.angle_gamma   90.00
#
_symmetry.space_group_name_H-M   'P 1'
#
loop_
_entity.id
_entity.type
_entity.pdbx_description
1 polymer ?
#
loop_
_entity_poly.entity_id
_entity_poly.type
_entity_poly.pdbx_seq_one_letter_code
_entity_poly.pdbx_strand_id
1 'polypeptide(L)'
;MRRALVAGAILVAALGLAGCTPTAPIPTPSPSQLVGTWHHGSDVITFGADGTFAISGMPVGVIEQAPVTDGADPKGPDESISGTWHVGSGGTDAGGAPGVQLDFVTPKKVEFYYGLTLIVSSDLPQPDLYVFLGRPDSNIRYTFTKQS
;
A
#
# COMPACT_ATOMS: atom_id res chain seq x y z
N MET A 1 -21.18 72.66 28.44
CA MET A 1 -21.51 71.26 28.64
C MET A 1 -21.21 70.48 27.33
N ARG A 2 -20.09 69.76 27.20
CA ARG A 2 -19.73 69.00 26.06
C ARG A 2 -19.63 67.53 26.50
N ARG A 3 -20.53 66.71 25.99
CA ARG A 3 -20.54 65.24 26.22
C ARG A 3 -19.65 64.58 25.19
N ALA A 4 -18.58 63.97 25.64
CA ALA A 4 -17.71 63.10 24.80
C ALA A 4 -18.32 61.72 24.75
N LEU A 5 -18.62 61.27 23.53
CA LEU A 5 -19.00 59.87 23.20
C LEU A 5 -17.73 59.07 22.97
N VAL A 6 -17.50 58.09 23.83
CA VAL A 6 -16.41 57.08 23.66
C VAL A 6 -16.97 55.94 22.83
N ALA A 7 -16.50 55.82 21.60
CA ALA A 7 -16.81 54.68 20.73
C ALA A 7 -15.84 53.54 21.09
N GLY A 8 -16.37 52.48 21.74
CA GLY A 8 -15.63 51.24 21.98
C GLY A 8 -15.60 50.39 20.74
N ALA A 9 -14.41 50.16 20.16
CA ALA A 9 -14.19 49.22 19.09
C ALA A 9 -14.09 47.81 19.65
N ILE A 10 -15.06 46.98 19.36
CA ILE A 10 -15.05 45.53 19.67
C ILE A 10 -14.23 44.82 18.60
N LEU A 11 -13.02 44.40 18.96
CA LEU A 11 -12.16 43.55 18.09
C LEU A 11 -12.63 42.11 18.22
N VAL A 12 -13.39 41.62 17.26
CA VAL A 12 -13.77 40.23 17.16
C VAL A 12 -12.58 39.44 16.58
N ALA A 13 -11.84 38.76 17.46
CA ALA A 13 -10.81 37.80 17.05
C ALA A 13 -11.50 36.56 16.53
N ALA A 14 -11.54 36.40 15.20
CA ALA A 14 -11.93 35.16 14.54
C ALA A 14 -10.83 34.11 14.74
N LEU A 15 -10.99 33.26 15.75
CA LEU A 15 -10.20 32.04 15.89
C LEU A 15 -10.55 31.11 14.74
N GLY A 16 -9.67 31.08 13.73
CA GLY A 16 -9.74 30.13 12.65
C GLY A 16 -9.55 28.72 13.23
N LEU A 17 -10.62 27.94 13.32
CA LEU A 17 -10.56 26.49 13.49
C LEU A 17 -9.92 25.93 12.24
N ALA A 18 -8.60 25.66 12.27
CA ALA A 18 -7.92 24.82 11.29
C ALA A 18 -8.50 23.42 11.47
N GLY A 19 -9.64 23.17 10.80
CA GLY A 19 -10.25 21.86 10.76
C GLY A 19 -9.29 20.90 10.06
N CYS A 20 -8.87 19.84 10.76
CA CYS A 20 -8.27 18.68 10.11
C CYS A 20 -9.28 18.20 9.07
N THR A 21 -9.00 18.46 7.80
CA THR A 21 -9.78 17.85 6.71
C THR A 21 -9.54 16.35 6.80
N PRO A 22 -10.58 15.53 7.02
CA PRO A 22 -10.39 14.09 7.03
C PRO A 22 -9.85 13.69 5.65
N THR A 23 -8.71 12.99 5.64
CA THR A 23 -8.16 12.43 4.41
C THR A 23 -9.23 11.49 3.82
N ALA A 24 -9.62 11.71 2.57
CA ALA A 24 -10.58 10.84 1.92
C ALA A 24 -10.07 9.40 1.91
N PRO A 25 -10.92 8.40 2.18
CA PRO A 25 -10.51 7.01 2.17
C PRO A 25 -10.01 6.63 0.77
N ILE A 26 -8.93 5.84 0.73
CA ILE A 26 -8.38 5.32 -0.52
C ILE A 26 -9.45 4.39 -1.15
N PRO A 27 -9.88 4.65 -2.40
CA PRO A 27 -10.89 3.81 -3.03
C PRO A 27 -10.37 2.39 -3.25
N THR A 28 -11.20 1.40 -2.95
CA THR A 28 -10.88 0.00 -3.21
C THR A 28 -10.93 -0.27 -4.71
N PRO A 29 -9.84 -0.78 -5.33
CA PRO A 29 -9.84 -1.09 -6.75
C PRO A 29 -10.80 -2.26 -7.04
N SER A 30 -11.40 -2.26 -8.22
CA SER A 30 -12.10 -3.43 -8.72
C SER A 30 -11.10 -4.52 -9.13
N PRO A 31 -11.47 -5.81 -9.04
CA PRO A 31 -10.59 -6.89 -9.50
C PRO A 31 -10.10 -6.69 -10.95
N SER A 32 -10.94 -6.17 -11.85
CA SER A 32 -10.57 -5.93 -13.24
C SER A 32 -9.45 -4.89 -13.42
N GLN A 33 -9.31 -3.94 -12.50
CA GLN A 33 -8.21 -2.98 -12.52
C GLN A 33 -6.87 -3.61 -12.13
N LEU A 34 -6.91 -4.71 -11.39
CA LEU A 34 -5.72 -5.43 -10.90
C LEU A 34 -5.25 -6.52 -11.86
N VAL A 35 -6.16 -7.13 -12.64
CA VAL A 35 -5.82 -8.15 -13.63
C VAL A 35 -4.74 -7.65 -14.59
N GLY A 36 -3.72 -8.50 -14.84
CA GLY A 36 -2.59 -8.18 -15.70
C GLY A 36 -1.25 -8.41 -15.01
N THR A 37 -0.20 -7.85 -15.60
CA THR A 37 1.18 -8.09 -15.17
C THR A 37 1.75 -6.84 -14.48
N TRP A 38 2.42 -7.07 -13.36
CA TRP A 38 3.00 -6.08 -12.49
C TRP A 38 4.48 -6.36 -12.29
N HIS A 39 5.32 -5.33 -12.33
CA HIS A 39 6.77 -5.46 -12.30
C HIS A 39 7.43 -4.65 -11.20
N HIS A 40 8.49 -5.22 -10.62
CA HIS A 40 9.53 -4.55 -9.89
C HIS A 40 10.88 -4.98 -10.49
N GLY A 41 11.48 -4.18 -11.36
CA GLY A 41 12.66 -4.63 -12.10
C GLY A 41 12.39 -5.89 -12.91
N SER A 42 13.09 -6.99 -12.57
CA SER A 42 12.89 -8.32 -13.18
C SER A 42 11.78 -9.14 -12.54
N ASP A 43 11.32 -8.74 -11.37
CA ASP A 43 10.33 -9.50 -10.60
C ASP A 43 8.94 -9.23 -11.13
N VAL A 44 8.16 -10.27 -11.28
CA VAL A 44 6.87 -10.22 -11.96
C VAL A 44 5.78 -10.85 -11.12
N ILE A 45 4.65 -10.16 -11.01
CA ILE A 45 3.39 -10.72 -10.51
C ILE A 45 2.38 -10.65 -11.64
N THR A 46 1.71 -11.76 -11.95
CA THR A 46 0.60 -11.79 -12.91
C THR A 46 -0.67 -12.18 -12.19
N PHE A 47 -1.72 -11.35 -12.31
CA PHE A 47 -3.05 -11.62 -11.80
C PHE A 47 -3.97 -12.06 -12.92
N GLY A 48 -4.53 -13.26 -12.80
CA GLY A 48 -5.53 -13.80 -13.70
C GLY A 48 -6.94 -13.29 -13.37
N ALA A 49 -7.79 -13.17 -14.39
CA ALA A 49 -9.20 -12.81 -14.21
C ALA A 49 -10.01 -13.92 -13.50
N ASP A 50 -9.48 -15.12 -13.43
CA ASP A 50 -10.04 -16.29 -12.75
C ASP A 50 -9.71 -16.31 -11.23
N GLY A 51 -9.06 -15.28 -10.71
CA GLY A 51 -8.64 -15.20 -9.32
C GLY A 51 -7.35 -15.97 -9.01
N THR A 52 -6.61 -16.42 -10.01
CA THR A 52 -5.29 -17.01 -9.82
C THR A 52 -4.19 -15.96 -9.95
N PHE A 53 -3.03 -16.23 -9.35
CA PHE A 53 -1.82 -15.44 -9.57
C PHE A 53 -0.59 -16.31 -9.76
N ALA A 54 0.43 -15.72 -10.37
CA ALA A 54 1.77 -16.26 -10.46
C ALA A 54 2.81 -15.17 -10.15
N ILE A 55 3.80 -15.52 -9.32
CA ILE A 55 4.98 -14.71 -9.04
C ILE A 55 6.19 -15.37 -9.68
N SER A 56 7.10 -14.57 -10.23
CA SER A 56 8.38 -15.02 -10.78
C SER A 56 9.48 -14.02 -10.40
N GLY A 57 10.59 -14.55 -9.91
CA GLY A 57 11.80 -13.78 -9.61
C GLY A 57 11.78 -13.03 -8.27
N MET A 58 10.72 -13.14 -7.45
CA MET A 58 10.62 -12.39 -6.21
C MET A 58 11.57 -12.94 -5.13
N PRO A 59 12.47 -12.10 -4.56
CA PRO A 59 13.32 -12.52 -3.46
C PRO A 59 12.53 -12.98 -2.25
N VAL A 60 12.98 -14.06 -1.58
CA VAL A 60 12.36 -14.54 -0.33
C VAL A 60 12.21 -13.44 0.70
N GLY A 61 13.19 -12.54 0.82
CA GLY A 61 13.12 -11.43 1.76
C GLY A 61 11.95 -10.46 1.54
N VAL A 62 11.38 -10.37 0.32
CA VAL A 62 10.15 -9.62 0.03
C VAL A 62 8.95 -10.36 0.60
N ILE A 63 8.89 -11.67 0.38
CA ILE A 63 7.79 -12.53 0.86
C ILE A 63 7.74 -12.53 2.39
N GLU A 64 8.92 -12.60 3.01
CA GLU A 64 9.08 -12.56 4.46
C GLU A 64 8.96 -11.15 5.05
N GLN A 65 8.84 -10.13 4.20
CA GLN A 65 8.85 -8.72 4.62
C GLN A 65 10.07 -8.42 5.53
N ALA A 66 11.21 -9.02 5.18
CA ALA A 66 12.43 -8.93 5.96
C ALA A 66 12.93 -7.48 6.03
N PRO A 67 13.42 -7.03 7.20
CA PRO A 67 14.00 -5.70 7.33
C PRO A 67 15.20 -5.53 6.39
N VAL A 68 15.23 -4.43 5.66
CA VAL A 68 16.37 -4.01 4.86
C VAL A 68 16.86 -2.65 5.31
N THR A 69 18.13 -2.35 5.06
CA THR A 69 18.63 -0.98 5.18
C THR A 69 18.14 -0.16 3.99
N ASP A 70 17.83 1.10 4.20
CA ASP A 70 17.35 1.99 3.13
C ASP A 70 18.33 1.96 1.92
N GLY A 71 17.77 1.74 0.73
CA GLY A 71 18.52 1.58 -0.50
C GLY A 71 19.22 0.22 -0.70
N ALA A 72 18.99 -0.76 0.19
CA ALA A 72 19.48 -2.12 0.00
C ALA A 72 18.41 -3.02 -0.64
N ASP A 73 18.84 -3.93 -1.52
CA ASP A 73 17.96 -4.94 -2.08
C ASP A 73 17.57 -6.00 -1.05
N PRO A 74 16.33 -6.51 -1.09
CA PRO A 74 15.92 -7.65 -0.29
C PRO A 74 16.79 -8.86 -0.58
N LYS A 75 17.15 -9.59 0.48
CA LYS A 75 18.03 -10.76 0.38
C LYS A 75 17.25 -12.05 0.20
N GLY A 76 17.94 -13.04 -0.32
CA GLY A 76 17.46 -14.41 -0.46
C GLY A 76 17.38 -14.86 -1.91
N PRO A 77 17.13 -16.14 -2.16
CA PRO A 77 16.92 -16.66 -3.48
C PRO A 77 15.61 -16.15 -4.07
N ASP A 78 15.57 -16.05 -5.39
CA ASP A 78 14.35 -15.74 -6.12
C ASP A 78 13.41 -16.94 -6.09
N GLU A 79 12.14 -16.67 -5.82
CA GLU A 79 11.10 -17.69 -5.76
C GLU A 79 10.06 -17.50 -6.87
N SER A 80 9.49 -18.64 -7.27
CA SER A 80 8.33 -18.69 -8.16
C SER A 80 7.16 -19.30 -7.38
N ILE A 81 6.10 -18.53 -7.22
CA ILE A 81 4.95 -18.88 -6.37
C ILE A 81 3.67 -18.70 -7.18
N SER A 82 2.70 -19.54 -6.93
CA SER A 82 1.36 -19.38 -7.49
C SER A 82 0.29 -19.64 -6.43
N GLY A 83 -0.92 -19.22 -6.73
CA GLY A 83 -2.04 -19.41 -5.82
C GLY A 83 -3.28 -18.65 -6.26
N THR A 84 -4.10 -18.26 -5.30
CA THR A 84 -5.31 -17.46 -5.54
C THR A 84 -5.16 -16.07 -4.93
N TRP A 85 -5.88 -15.11 -5.50
CA TRP A 85 -5.86 -13.75 -5.01
C TRP A 85 -7.27 -13.18 -4.88
N HIS A 86 -7.43 -12.24 -3.97
CA HIS A 86 -8.65 -11.47 -3.81
C HIS A 86 -8.36 -10.07 -3.26
N VAL A 87 -9.28 -9.12 -3.51
CA VAL A 87 -9.20 -7.78 -2.94
C VAL A 87 -9.77 -7.80 -1.53
N GLY A 88 -9.05 -7.19 -0.60
CA GLY A 88 -9.42 -7.14 0.80
C GLY A 88 -8.85 -5.92 1.50
N SER A 89 -8.66 -6.01 2.80
CA SER A 89 -7.95 -5.00 3.59
C SER A 89 -6.45 -5.13 3.42
N GLY A 90 -5.74 -4.01 3.35
CA GLY A 90 -4.26 -3.98 3.38
C GLY A 90 -3.67 -4.29 4.76
N GLY A 91 -4.51 -4.62 5.74
CA GLY A 91 -4.10 -4.87 7.11
C GLY A 91 -4.01 -3.59 7.96
N THR A 92 -3.70 -3.77 9.24
CA THR A 92 -3.58 -2.66 10.20
C THR A 92 -2.45 -1.70 9.85
N ASP A 93 -1.37 -2.23 9.29
CA ASP A 93 -0.16 -1.49 8.94
C ASP A 93 -0.35 -0.58 7.71
N ALA A 94 -1.41 -0.84 6.94
CA ALA A 94 -1.75 -0.05 5.75
C ALA A 94 -2.57 1.21 6.06
N GLY A 95 -2.85 1.53 7.34
CA GLY A 95 -3.64 2.70 7.71
C GLY A 95 -5.06 2.70 7.14
N GLY A 96 -5.64 1.52 6.88
CA GLY A 96 -6.97 1.35 6.29
C GLY A 96 -6.99 1.34 4.75
N ALA A 97 -5.83 1.38 4.09
CA ALA A 97 -5.75 1.21 2.65
C ALA A 97 -6.25 -0.18 2.21
N PRO A 98 -6.85 -0.29 1.00
CA PRO A 98 -7.19 -1.59 0.44
C PRO A 98 -5.94 -2.40 0.14
N GLY A 99 -6.08 -3.72 0.11
CA GLY A 99 -5.00 -4.65 -0.20
C GLY A 99 -5.42 -5.74 -1.17
N VAL A 100 -4.43 -6.38 -1.75
CA VAL A 100 -4.56 -7.60 -2.55
C VAL A 100 -3.97 -8.73 -1.73
N GLN A 101 -4.79 -9.67 -1.31
CA GLN A 101 -4.35 -10.83 -0.55
C GLN A 101 -4.01 -11.97 -1.50
N LEU A 102 -2.84 -12.54 -1.32
CA LEU A 102 -2.30 -13.65 -2.08
C LEU A 102 -2.27 -14.88 -1.16
N ASP A 103 -3.05 -15.89 -1.49
CA ASP A 103 -3.06 -17.17 -0.80
C ASP A 103 -2.21 -18.17 -1.58
N PHE A 104 -1.08 -18.58 -1.02
CA PHE A 104 -0.11 -19.44 -1.70
C PHE A 104 -0.58 -20.89 -1.75
N VAL A 105 -0.49 -21.49 -2.94
CA VAL A 105 -0.50 -22.94 -3.06
C VAL A 105 0.91 -23.41 -2.73
N THR A 106 1.11 -23.78 -1.49
CA THR A 106 2.34 -24.17 -0.78
C THR A 106 3.58 -24.36 -1.67
N PRO A 107 4.51 -23.43 -1.72
CA PRO A 107 5.82 -23.71 -2.26
C PRO A 107 6.60 -24.56 -1.25
N LYS A 108 7.30 -25.58 -1.72
CA LYS A 108 8.08 -26.52 -0.90
C LYS A 108 9.24 -25.89 -0.11
N LYS A 109 9.52 -24.60 -0.29
CA LYS A 109 10.69 -23.92 0.28
C LYS A 109 10.37 -22.85 1.32
N VAL A 110 9.16 -22.31 1.34
CA VAL A 110 8.74 -21.28 2.32
C VAL A 110 7.80 -21.94 3.32
N GLU A 111 8.36 -22.68 4.28
CA GLU A 111 7.59 -23.56 5.19
C GLU A 111 6.64 -22.80 6.13
N PHE A 112 6.74 -21.47 6.22
CA PHE A 112 6.02 -20.68 7.25
C PHE A 112 5.10 -19.59 6.69
N TYR A 113 5.07 -19.34 5.38
CA TYR A 113 4.26 -18.28 4.79
C TYR A 113 3.16 -18.85 3.90
N TYR A 114 1.92 -18.63 4.31
CA TYR A 114 0.73 -19.09 3.58
C TYR A 114 0.17 -18.03 2.64
N GLY A 115 0.71 -16.80 2.70
CA GLY A 115 0.23 -15.72 1.87
C GLY A 115 1.00 -14.41 2.04
N LEU A 116 0.71 -13.46 1.20
CA LEU A 116 1.27 -12.10 1.19
C LEU A 116 0.14 -11.10 0.96
N THR A 117 0.17 -9.97 1.64
CA THR A 117 -0.74 -8.87 1.36
C THR A 117 0.01 -7.74 0.69
N LEU A 118 -0.37 -7.42 -0.55
CA LEU A 118 0.09 -6.24 -1.26
C LEU A 118 -0.85 -5.08 -0.95
N ILE A 119 -0.29 -3.94 -0.54
CA ILE A 119 -1.06 -2.74 -0.24
C ILE A 119 -1.25 -1.95 -1.54
N VAL A 120 -2.47 -1.44 -1.75
CA VAL A 120 -2.78 -0.60 -2.92
C VAL A 120 -2.46 0.85 -2.59
N SER A 121 -1.62 1.49 -3.42
CA SER A 121 -1.33 2.92 -3.26
C SER A 121 -2.53 3.79 -3.63
N SER A 122 -2.51 5.04 -3.15
CA SER A 122 -3.57 6.02 -3.44
C SER A 122 -3.49 6.67 -4.82
N ASP A 123 -2.48 6.35 -5.60
CA ASP A 123 -2.16 7.06 -6.84
C ASP A 123 -3.03 6.59 -8.01
N LEU A 124 -4.31 6.92 -7.96
CA LEU A 124 -5.24 6.70 -9.05
C LEU A 124 -4.98 7.67 -10.22
N PRO A 125 -5.16 7.29 -11.51
CA PRO A 125 -5.95 6.16 -12.02
C PRO A 125 -5.20 4.82 -12.16
N GLN A 126 -3.91 4.78 -11.94
CA GLN A 126 -3.10 3.56 -11.98
C GLN A 126 -2.42 3.38 -10.62
N PRO A 127 -3.07 2.67 -9.69
CA PRO A 127 -2.45 2.40 -8.39
C PRO A 127 -1.23 1.52 -8.56
N ASP A 128 -0.23 1.73 -7.72
CA ASP A 128 0.85 0.78 -7.53
C ASP A 128 0.47 -0.24 -6.45
N LEU A 129 1.13 -1.39 -6.46
CA LEU A 129 1.04 -2.39 -5.40
C LEU A 129 2.37 -2.43 -4.66
N TYR A 130 2.35 -2.48 -3.33
CA TYR A 130 3.59 -2.55 -2.56
C TYR A 130 3.46 -3.40 -1.30
N VAL A 131 4.60 -3.85 -0.80
CA VAL A 131 4.75 -4.39 0.56
C VAL A 131 5.74 -3.54 1.34
N PHE A 132 5.57 -3.45 2.64
CA PHE A 132 6.61 -2.90 3.50
C PHE A 132 7.71 -3.95 3.73
N LEU A 133 8.97 -3.50 3.69
CA LEU A 133 10.11 -4.30 4.09
C LEU A 133 10.48 -3.93 5.53
N GLY A 134 10.31 -4.90 6.44
CA GLY A 134 10.46 -4.67 7.86
C GLY A 134 9.26 -3.95 8.47
N ARG A 135 9.54 -2.96 9.34
CA ARG A 135 8.49 -2.22 10.03
C ARG A 135 7.84 -1.18 9.13
N PRO A 136 6.51 -1.00 9.18
CA PRO A 136 5.80 0.02 8.39
C PRO A 136 6.26 1.46 8.67
N ASP A 137 6.74 1.74 9.89
CA ASP A 137 7.28 3.05 10.30
C ASP A 137 8.60 3.42 9.59
N SER A 138 9.34 2.43 9.09
CA SER A 138 10.53 2.66 8.26
C SER A 138 10.18 3.21 6.87
N ASN A 139 8.93 3.02 6.43
CA ASN A 139 8.40 3.40 5.12
C ASN A 139 9.21 2.86 3.91
N ILE A 140 9.97 1.78 4.11
CA ILE A 140 10.68 1.12 3.02
C ILE A 140 9.68 0.23 2.29
N ARG A 141 9.47 0.50 0.99
CA ARG A 141 8.47 -0.19 0.17
C ARG A 141 9.10 -0.93 -0.99
N TYR A 142 8.63 -2.13 -1.23
CA TYR A 142 8.90 -2.87 -2.45
C TYR A 142 7.68 -2.74 -3.36
N THR A 143 7.80 -1.94 -4.43
CA THR A 143 6.66 -1.45 -5.19
C THR A 143 6.61 -2.07 -6.58
N PHE A 144 5.46 -2.61 -6.95
CA PHE A 144 5.16 -3.13 -8.27
C PHE A 144 4.30 -2.15 -9.05
N THR A 145 4.68 -1.90 -10.31
CA THR A 145 3.94 -1.06 -11.25
C THR A 145 3.30 -1.91 -12.34
N LYS A 146 2.11 -1.55 -12.78
CA LYS A 146 1.39 -2.28 -13.84
C LYS A 146 2.00 -2.00 -15.19
N GLN A 147 2.27 -3.07 -15.94
CA GLN A 147 2.68 -2.94 -17.33
C GLN A 147 1.47 -2.58 -18.20
N SER A 148 1.64 -1.55 -19.02
CA SER A 148 0.63 -1.08 -19.99
C SER A 148 0.57 -2.01 -21.22
#